data_b54983e887178ebf8318a4a06aa7e982
#
_entry.id   b54983e887178ebf8318a4a06aa7e982
#
_cell.length_a   1.000
_cell.length_b   1.000
_cell.length_c   1.000
_cell.angle_alpha   90.00
_cell.angle_beta   90.00
_cell.angle_gamma   90.00
#
_symmetry.space_group_name_H-M   'P 1'
#
loop_
_entity.id
_entity.type
_entity.pdbx_description
1 polymer ?
#
loop_
_entity_poly.entity_id
_entity_poly.type
_entity_poly.pdbx_seq_one_letter_code
_entity_poly.pdbx_strand_id
1 'polypeptide(L)'
;MRKLFENSGNQLFKYRGQIPIVLVLIAIIVIYRYPNVTVFSLFFGKKTTIFITVLFGFFGHLMRALVVGTRGMHTSGKNRDQQVAHQLNNTGIYSMVRHPLYLGNLIIWLGVFVWLGNLWFLLMGVVFFVLLYFPIIRIENHFLADKFGEKYHEWSIKTPLFLPNPLLYKRSTNPFSFKMVWKNEYPGIVSSLSSLWFISFMRLMFSEQKVTISTPLLVFALSIALFGFGSRYLKHKTNFFPKLG
;
A
#
# COMPACT_ATOMS: atom_id res chain seq x y z
N MET A 1 -30.21 -1.82 7.25
CA MET A 1 -29.16 -1.83 6.22
C MET A 1 -27.98 -0.91 6.53
N ARG A 2 -28.19 0.39 6.86
CA ARG A 2 -27.10 1.34 7.15
C ARG A 2 -26.16 0.86 8.29
N LYS A 3 -26.69 0.45 9.44
CA LYS A 3 -25.89 -0.06 10.58
C LYS A 3 -25.09 -1.32 10.25
N LEU A 4 -25.62 -2.23 9.44
CA LEU A 4 -24.90 -3.43 8.99
C LEU A 4 -23.72 -3.07 8.11
N PHE A 5 -23.90 -2.12 7.18
CA PHE A 5 -22.85 -1.63 6.31
C PHE A 5 -21.73 -0.90 7.09
N GLU A 6 -22.11 -0.08 8.07
CA GLU A 6 -21.17 0.62 8.96
C GLU A 6 -20.37 -0.37 9.81
N ASN A 7 -21.00 -1.41 10.36
CA ASN A 7 -20.32 -2.47 11.12
C ASN A 7 -19.33 -3.26 10.23
N SER A 8 -19.76 -3.66 9.03
CA SER A 8 -18.90 -4.39 8.09
C SER A 8 -17.69 -3.57 7.68
N GLY A 9 -17.87 -2.29 7.37
CA GLY A 9 -16.78 -1.41 6.99
C GLY A 9 -15.82 -1.12 8.14
N ASN A 10 -16.29 -1.00 9.39
CA ASN A 10 -15.43 -0.86 10.57
C ASN A 10 -14.58 -2.13 10.79
N GLN A 11 -15.15 -3.31 10.58
CA GLN A 11 -14.40 -4.57 10.62
C GLN A 11 -13.35 -4.62 9.50
N LEU A 12 -13.72 -4.27 8.26
CA LEU A 12 -12.78 -4.20 7.13
C LEU A 12 -11.65 -3.18 7.42
N PHE A 13 -11.97 -2.03 8.01
CA PHE A 13 -10.98 -1.04 8.43
C PHE A 13 -10.00 -1.61 9.46
N LYS A 14 -10.49 -2.32 10.48
CA LYS A 14 -9.67 -2.95 11.52
C LYS A 14 -8.73 -4.02 10.94
N TYR A 15 -9.23 -4.87 10.05
CA TYR A 15 -8.50 -6.01 9.49
C TYR A 15 -7.88 -5.74 8.12
N ARG A 16 -7.92 -4.50 7.61
CA ARG A 16 -7.44 -4.13 6.25
C ARG A 16 -6.00 -4.56 5.93
N GLY A 17 -5.16 -4.73 6.95
CA GLY A 17 -3.78 -5.19 6.77
C GLY A 17 -3.63 -6.72 6.76
N GLN A 18 -4.65 -7.48 7.19
CA GLN A 18 -4.62 -8.94 7.27
C GLN A 18 -5.44 -9.59 6.14
N ILE A 19 -6.53 -8.96 5.74
CA ILE A 19 -7.40 -9.44 4.67
C ILE A 19 -6.64 -9.77 3.37
N PRO A 20 -5.59 -9.02 2.96
CA PRO A 20 -4.78 -9.37 1.79
C PRO A 20 -4.06 -10.73 1.85
N ILE A 21 -3.97 -11.37 3.02
CA ILE A 21 -3.44 -12.74 3.14
C ILE A 21 -4.21 -13.71 2.24
N VAL A 22 -5.50 -13.48 2.04
CA VAL A 22 -6.32 -14.27 1.10
C VAL A 22 -5.74 -14.24 -0.31
N LEU A 23 -5.26 -13.08 -0.77
CA LEU A 23 -4.61 -12.97 -2.08
C LEU A 23 -3.30 -13.76 -2.15
N VAL A 24 -2.56 -13.86 -1.04
CA VAL A 24 -1.34 -14.68 -0.98
C VAL A 24 -1.67 -16.15 -1.16
N LEU A 25 -2.73 -16.64 -0.51
CA LEU A 25 -3.17 -18.05 -0.67
C LEU A 25 -3.60 -18.34 -2.10
N ILE A 26 -4.36 -17.45 -2.71
CA ILE A 26 -4.78 -17.58 -4.13
C ILE A 26 -3.54 -17.50 -5.05
N ALA A 27 -2.59 -16.62 -4.76
CA ALA A 27 -1.34 -16.52 -5.54
C ALA A 27 -0.56 -17.83 -5.54
N ILE A 28 -0.48 -18.55 -4.40
CA ILE A 28 0.17 -19.87 -4.31
C ILE A 28 -0.50 -20.87 -5.29
N ILE A 29 -1.83 -20.92 -5.30
CA ILE A 29 -2.58 -21.81 -6.18
C ILE A 29 -2.32 -21.47 -7.66
N VAL A 30 -2.33 -20.17 -8.00
CA VAL A 30 -2.06 -19.69 -9.37
C VAL A 30 -0.63 -20.05 -9.80
N ILE A 31 0.36 -19.81 -8.94
CA ILE A 31 1.76 -20.12 -9.24
C ILE A 31 1.96 -21.64 -9.35
N TYR A 32 1.37 -22.43 -8.46
CA TYR A 32 1.41 -23.89 -8.53
C TYR A 32 0.87 -24.42 -9.87
N ARG A 33 -0.27 -23.86 -10.33
CA ARG A 33 -0.89 -24.28 -11.59
C ARG A 33 -0.15 -23.81 -12.84
N TYR A 34 0.51 -22.64 -12.74
CA TYR A 34 1.16 -21.97 -13.87
C TYR A 34 2.54 -21.41 -13.48
N PRO A 35 3.52 -22.26 -13.09
CA PRO A 35 4.80 -21.77 -12.57
C PRO A 35 5.64 -21.01 -13.60
N ASN A 36 5.55 -21.41 -14.88
CA ASN A 36 6.35 -20.87 -15.97
C ASN A 36 5.63 -19.81 -16.82
N VAL A 37 4.32 -19.60 -16.58
CA VAL A 37 3.53 -18.67 -17.41
C VAL A 37 3.48 -17.31 -16.74
N THR A 38 4.16 -16.35 -17.34
CA THR A 38 4.01 -14.93 -17.01
C THR A 38 3.49 -14.22 -18.25
N VAL A 39 2.17 -14.00 -18.32
CA VAL A 39 1.51 -13.35 -19.47
C VAL A 39 2.21 -12.04 -19.82
N PHE A 40 2.56 -11.23 -18.82
CA PHE A 40 3.27 -9.97 -19.05
C PHE A 40 4.66 -10.16 -19.65
N SER A 41 5.41 -11.19 -19.26
CA SER A 41 6.73 -11.45 -19.84
C SER A 41 6.66 -12.03 -21.27
N LEU A 42 5.57 -12.68 -21.62
CA LEU A 42 5.31 -13.13 -22.99
C LEU A 42 5.04 -11.95 -23.94
N PHE A 43 4.24 -10.96 -23.48
CA PHE A 43 3.92 -9.80 -24.32
C PHE A 43 5.02 -8.72 -24.33
N PHE A 44 5.63 -8.47 -23.17
CA PHE A 44 6.55 -7.32 -22.99
C PHE A 44 8.01 -7.73 -22.75
N GLY A 45 8.28 -9.03 -22.59
CA GLY A 45 9.58 -9.54 -22.20
C GLY A 45 9.89 -9.36 -20.71
N LYS A 46 10.82 -10.19 -20.21
CA LYS A 46 11.17 -10.23 -18.77
C LYS A 46 11.73 -8.90 -18.25
N LYS A 47 12.58 -8.23 -19.02
CA LYS A 47 13.19 -6.94 -18.61
C LYS A 47 12.14 -5.84 -18.42
N THR A 48 11.19 -5.74 -19.36
CA THR A 48 10.11 -4.76 -19.30
C THR A 48 9.17 -5.06 -18.14
N THR A 49 8.85 -6.32 -17.87
CA THR A 49 8.04 -6.72 -16.71
C THR A 49 8.70 -6.31 -15.40
N ILE A 50 10.02 -6.54 -15.26
CA ILE A 50 10.79 -6.08 -14.08
C ILE A 50 10.70 -4.56 -13.97
N PHE A 51 10.95 -3.83 -15.07
CA PHE A 51 10.90 -2.38 -15.09
C PHE A 51 9.53 -1.84 -14.65
N ILE A 52 8.44 -2.37 -15.20
CA ILE A 52 7.06 -1.99 -14.83
C ILE A 52 6.80 -2.27 -13.35
N THR A 53 7.19 -3.45 -12.85
CA THR A 53 7.05 -3.81 -11.43
C THR A 53 7.76 -2.83 -10.51
N VAL A 54 9.02 -2.50 -10.83
CA VAL A 54 9.82 -1.54 -10.07
C VAL A 54 9.21 -0.14 -10.14
N LEU A 55 8.73 0.26 -11.31
CA LEU A 55 8.10 1.57 -11.53
C LEU A 55 6.84 1.73 -10.66
N PHE A 56 5.95 0.74 -10.67
CA PHE A 56 4.76 0.74 -9.81
C PHE A 56 5.14 0.77 -8.31
N GLY A 57 6.10 -0.07 -7.91
CA GLY A 57 6.61 -0.07 -6.53
C GLY A 57 7.15 1.30 -6.13
N PHE A 58 8.00 1.89 -6.98
CA PHE A 58 8.60 3.21 -6.74
C PHE A 58 7.54 4.31 -6.61
N PHE A 59 6.64 4.44 -7.57
CA PHE A 59 5.62 5.51 -7.54
C PHE A 59 4.61 5.32 -6.41
N GLY A 60 4.21 4.08 -6.11
CA GLY A 60 3.32 3.83 -4.99
C GLY A 60 3.95 4.20 -3.64
N HIS A 61 5.21 3.79 -3.40
CA HIS A 61 5.93 4.17 -2.18
C HIS A 61 6.29 5.65 -2.14
N LEU A 62 6.64 6.28 -3.28
CA LEU A 62 6.90 7.71 -3.37
C LEU A 62 5.65 8.52 -2.97
N MET A 63 4.49 8.18 -3.53
CA MET A 63 3.23 8.84 -3.17
C MET A 63 2.95 8.74 -1.68
N ARG A 64 3.08 7.55 -1.09
CA ARG A 64 2.92 7.34 0.35
C ARG A 64 3.94 8.11 1.17
N ALA A 65 5.20 8.13 0.74
CA ALA A 65 6.27 8.88 1.40
C ALA A 65 5.98 10.38 1.43
N LEU A 66 5.54 10.97 0.30
CA LEU A 66 5.16 12.38 0.22
C LEU A 66 3.99 12.71 1.15
N VAL A 67 2.98 11.84 1.22
CA VAL A 67 1.84 12.01 2.12
C VAL A 67 2.26 11.90 3.59
N VAL A 68 2.98 10.84 3.94
CA VAL A 68 3.39 10.59 5.33
C VAL A 68 4.43 11.58 5.80
N GLY A 69 5.33 12.01 4.91
CA GLY A 69 6.38 12.98 5.23
C GLY A 69 5.87 14.38 5.50
N THR A 70 4.70 14.74 4.96
CA THR A 70 4.13 16.10 5.08
C THR A 70 2.86 16.18 5.92
N ARG A 71 2.32 15.06 6.41
CA ARG A 71 1.10 15.07 7.22
C ARG A 71 1.33 15.71 8.58
N GLY A 72 0.29 16.36 9.13
CA GLY A 72 0.30 16.87 10.49
C GLY A 72 0.43 15.74 11.54
N MET A 73 0.96 16.08 12.71
CA MET A 73 0.97 15.16 13.85
C MET A 73 -0.47 14.86 14.30
N HIS A 74 -0.73 13.63 14.76
CA HIS A 74 -2.07 13.17 15.20
C HIS A 74 -3.16 13.15 14.10
N THR A 75 -2.78 13.16 12.83
CA THR A 75 -3.73 12.91 11.74
C THR A 75 -3.84 11.41 11.44
N SER A 76 -5.07 10.96 11.12
CA SER A 76 -5.43 9.55 10.98
C SER A 76 -4.53 8.76 10.04
N GLY A 77 -4.45 7.47 10.21
CA GLY A 77 -3.79 6.52 9.30
C GLY A 77 -3.20 5.31 9.99
N LYS A 78 -3.03 5.31 11.32
CA LYS A 78 -2.46 4.17 12.06
C LYS A 78 -3.35 3.57 13.13
N ASN A 79 -4.41 4.25 13.55
CA ASN A 79 -5.34 3.69 14.50
C ASN A 79 -6.11 2.56 13.82
N ARG A 80 -6.05 1.36 14.40
CA ARG A 80 -6.78 0.19 13.91
C ARG A 80 -8.18 0.11 14.49
N ASP A 81 -8.36 0.62 15.71
CA ASP A 81 -9.60 0.45 16.47
C ASP A 81 -10.59 1.60 16.28
N GLN A 82 -10.13 2.81 15.99
CA GLN A 82 -10.98 3.98 15.75
C GLN A 82 -10.36 4.91 14.72
N GLN A 83 -11.24 5.62 13.99
CA GLN A 83 -10.82 6.71 13.12
C GLN A 83 -10.56 7.95 13.99
N VAL A 84 -9.35 8.50 13.89
CA VAL A 84 -8.96 9.72 14.63
C VAL A 84 -8.40 10.72 13.62
N ALA A 85 -8.98 11.91 13.60
CA ALA A 85 -8.47 13.04 12.82
C ALA A 85 -8.57 14.31 13.66
N HIS A 86 -7.44 14.90 14.06
CA HIS A 86 -7.45 16.17 14.79
C HIS A 86 -7.65 17.37 13.87
N GLN A 87 -7.19 17.24 12.63
CA GLN A 87 -7.37 18.25 11.57
C GLN A 87 -7.65 17.58 10.23
N LEU A 88 -8.34 18.30 9.36
CA LEU A 88 -8.54 17.88 7.97
C LEU A 88 -7.28 18.08 7.15
N ASN A 89 -6.75 16.98 6.57
CA ASN A 89 -5.66 17.06 5.63
C ASN A 89 -6.21 17.49 4.25
N ASN A 90 -5.94 18.70 3.83
CA ASN A 90 -6.40 19.27 2.56
C ASN A 90 -5.29 20.02 1.79
N THR A 91 -4.04 19.82 2.19
CA THR A 91 -2.84 20.39 1.56
C THR A 91 -1.86 19.30 1.13
N GLY A 92 -0.80 19.64 0.39
CA GLY A 92 0.11 18.66 -0.20
C GLY A 92 -0.63 17.76 -1.17
N ILE A 93 -0.35 16.45 -1.14
CA ILE A 93 -1.01 15.47 -2.02
C ILE A 93 -2.51 15.39 -1.76
N TYR A 94 -2.98 15.65 -0.53
CA TYR A 94 -4.41 15.68 -0.21
C TYR A 94 -5.19 16.82 -0.89
N SER A 95 -4.53 17.85 -1.41
CA SER A 95 -5.21 18.84 -2.25
C SER A 95 -5.50 18.34 -3.66
N MET A 96 -4.77 17.31 -4.12
CA MET A 96 -4.88 16.75 -5.47
C MET A 96 -5.81 15.52 -5.54
N VAL A 97 -5.88 14.76 -4.45
CA VAL A 97 -6.67 13.51 -4.35
C VAL A 97 -7.07 13.25 -2.91
N ARG A 98 -8.31 12.79 -2.69
CA ARG A 98 -8.85 12.60 -1.33
C ARG A 98 -8.21 11.46 -0.57
N HIS A 99 -7.90 10.34 -1.25
CA HIS A 99 -7.38 9.12 -0.62
C HIS A 99 -6.02 8.69 -1.19
N PRO A 100 -4.97 9.52 -1.04
CA PRO A 100 -3.67 9.25 -1.67
C PRO A 100 -2.97 8.01 -1.11
N LEU A 101 -3.18 7.66 0.17
CA LEU A 101 -2.59 6.47 0.77
C LEU A 101 -3.20 5.19 0.19
N TYR A 102 -4.50 5.17 -0.09
CA TYR A 102 -5.14 4.01 -0.74
C TYR A 102 -4.74 3.91 -2.21
N LEU A 103 -4.61 5.04 -2.91
CA LEU A 103 -4.08 5.05 -4.27
C LEU A 103 -2.63 4.53 -4.32
N GLY A 104 -1.77 4.97 -3.38
CA GLY A 104 -0.42 4.44 -3.25
C GLY A 104 -0.40 2.92 -3.00
N ASN A 105 -1.30 2.40 -2.17
CA ASN A 105 -1.47 0.95 -1.96
C ASN A 105 -1.86 0.24 -3.26
N LEU A 106 -2.83 0.78 -4.00
CA LEU A 106 -3.26 0.18 -5.28
C LEU A 106 -2.10 0.08 -6.26
N ILE A 107 -1.32 1.17 -6.39
CA ILE A 107 -0.16 1.20 -7.29
C ILE A 107 0.87 0.14 -6.88
N ILE A 108 1.19 0.01 -5.56
CA ILE A 108 2.10 -1.04 -5.07
C ILE A 108 1.56 -2.43 -5.39
N TRP A 109 0.26 -2.69 -5.17
CA TRP A 109 -0.36 -3.98 -5.45
C TRP A 109 -0.34 -4.31 -6.94
N LEU A 110 -0.59 -3.33 -7.81
CA LEU A 110 -0.47 -3.52 -9.26
C LEU A 110 0.94 -3.98 -9.64
N GLY A 111 1.98 -3.43 -9.04
CA GLY A 111 3.35 -3.90 -9.25
C GLY A 111 3.54 -5.36 -8.85
N VAL A 112 3.00 -5.78 -7.70
CA VAL A 112 3.05 -7.18 -7.25
C VAL A 112 2.25 -8.11 -8.18
N PHE A 113 1.07 -7.66 -8.66
CA PHE A 113 0.24 -8.45 -9.59
C PHE A 113 0.90 -8.61 -10.96
N VAL A 114 1.53 -7.54 -11.47
CA VAL A 114 2.34 -7.60 -12.70
C VAL A 114 3.50 -8.58 -12.55
N TRP A 115 4.17 -8.58 -11.38
CA TRP A 115 5.24 -9.54 -11.08
C TRP A 115 4.75 -10.98 -11.03
N LEU A 116 3.57 -11.24 -10.46
CA LEU A 116 2.94 -12.55 -10.51
C LEU A 116 2.61 -12.97 -11.94
N GLY A 117 2.29 -12.03 -12.83
CA GLY A 117 2.25 -12.25 -14.27
C GLY A 117 1.01 -12.98 -14.79
N ASN A 118 -0.02 -13.18 -13.98
CA ASN A 118 -1.29 -13.78 -14.40
C ASN A 118 -2.37 -12.70 -14.53
N LEU A 119 -2.96 -12.57 -15.73
CA LEU A 119 -3.96 -11.53 -16.02
C LEU A 119 -5.23 -11.70 -15.18
N TRP A 120 -5.71 -12.92 -15.03
CA TRP A 120 -6.90 -13.18 -14.22
C TRP A 120 -6.68 -12.84 -12.75
N PHE A 121 -5.49 -13.15 -12.22
CA PHE A 121 -5.13 -12.79 -10.86
C PHE A 121 -5.05 -11.26 -10.70
N LEU A 122 -4.51 -10.54 -11.70
CA LEU A 122 -4.48 -9.07 -11.68
C LEU A 122 -5.90 -8.50 -11.65
N LEU A 123 -6.78 -8.93 -12.56
CA LEU A 123 -8.17 -8.47 -12.62
C LEU A 123 -8.92 -8.76 -11.31
N MET A 124 -8.81 -10.00 -10.82
CA MET A 124 -9.39 -10.41 -9.54
C MET A 124 -8.84 -9.57 -8.38
N GLY A 125 -7.53 -9.33 -8.36
CA GLY A 125 -6.87 -8.54 -7.33
C GLY A 125 -7.32 -7.07 -7.32
N VAL A 126 -7.56 -6.48 -8.49
CA VAL A 126 -8.14 -5.11 -8.60
C VAL A 126 -9.57 -5.10 -8.09
N VAL A 127 -10.40 -6.08 -8.48
CA VAL A 127 -11.78 -6.20 -7.96
C VAL A 127 -11.76 -6.37 -6.44
N PHE A 128 -10.90 -7.25 -5.94
CA PHE A 128 -10.74 -7.46 -4.50
C PHE A 128 -10.31 -6.17 -3.78
N PHE A 129 -9.39 -5.41 -4.38
CA PHE A 129 -8.98 -4.12 -3.83
C PHE A 129 -10.17 -3.16 -3.72
N VAL A 130 -10.97 -3.03 -4.78
CA VAL A 130 -12.15 -2.16 -4.78
C VAL A 130 -13.15 -2.60 -3.72
N LEU A 131 -13.47 -3.90 -3.65
CA LEU A 131 -14.40 -4.45 -2.66
C LEU A 131 -13.92 -4.22 -1.21
N LEU A 132 -12.61 -4.29 -0.98
CA LEU A 132 -12.01 -4.04 0.34
C LEU A 132 -12.02 -2.56 0.70
N TYR A 133 -11.55 -1.69 -0.20
CA TYR A 133 -11.32 -0.28 0.13
C TYR A 133 -12.53 0.62 -0.06
N PHE A 134 -13.46 0.28 -0.92
CA PHE A 134 -14.67 1.11 -1.13
C PHE A 134 -15.50 1.30 0.14
N PRO A 135 -15.83 0.25 0.93
CA PRO A 135 -16.53 0.42 2.20
C PRO A 135 -15.70 1.22 3.21
N ILE A 136 -14.39 1.00 3.27
CA ILE A 136 -13.48 1.72 4.18
C ILE A 136 -13.48 3.22 3.86
N ILE A 137 -13.32 3.57 2.58
CA ILE A 137 -13.35 4.96 2.11
C ILE A 137 -14.68 5.63 2.42
N ARG A 138 -15.79 4.91 2.23
CA ARG A 138 -17.11 5.45 2.50
C ARG A 138 -17.29 5.82 3.98
N ILE A 139 -16.84 4.95 4.88
CA ILE A 139 -16.91 5.22 6.32
C ILE A 139 -15.97 6.34 6.71
N GLU A 140 -14.76 6.39 6.17
CA GLU A 140 -13.82 7.48 6.41
C GLU A 140 -14.40 8.82 5.94
N ASN A 141 -15.04 8.85 4.77
CA ASN A 141 -15.71 10.05 4.27
C ASN A 141 -16.85 10.51 5.18
N HIS A 142 -17.69 9.58 5.69
CA HIS A 142 -18.76 9.94 6.65
C HIS A 142 -18.17 10.49 7.94
N PHE A 143 -17.17 9.81 8.50
CA PHE A 143 -16.50 10.28 9.72
C PHE A 143 -15.90 11.69 9.56
N LEU A 144 -15.25 11.96 8.42
CA LEU A 144 -14.67 13.27 8.15
C LEU A 144 -15.76 14.34 7.93
N ALA A 145 -16.85 13.98 7.24
CA ALA A 145 -17.99 14.88 7.05
C ALA A 145 -18.66 15.25 8.36
N ASP A 146 -18.93 14.27 9.23
CA ASP A 146 -19.53 14.50 10.54
C ASP A 146 -18.62 15.34 11.45
N LYS A 147 -17.30 15.16 11.35
CA LYS A 147 -16.33 15.84 12.21
C LYS A 147 -16.00 17.26 11.76
N PHE A 148 -15.87 17.50 10.45
CA PHE A 148 -15.37 18.77 9.91
C PHE A 148 -16.46 19.59 9.17
N GLY A 149 -17.66 19.04 8.99
CA GLY A 149 -18.80 19.73 8.44
C GLY A 149 -18.52 20.40 7.10
N GLU A 150 -18.80 21.70 7.01
CA GLU A 150 -18.68 22.50 5.79
C GLU A 150 -17.25 22.49 5.21
N LYS A 151 -16.21 22.52 6.05
CA LYS A 151 -14.81 22.47 5.60
C LYS A 151 -14.51 21.19 4.80
N TYR A 152 -15.09 20.06 5.22
CA TYR A 152 -14.96 18.80 4.48
C TYR A 152 -15.74 18.87 3.17
N HIS A 153 -16.95 19.42 3.18
CA HIS A 153 -17.80 19.56 2.01
C HIS A 153 -17.14 20.38 0.90
N GLU A 154 -16.69 21.59 1.23
CA GLU A 154 -16.01 22.48 0.29
C GLU A 154 -14.76 21.83 -0.35
N TRP A 155 -13.98 21.13 0.46
CA TRP A 155 -12.79 20.43 -0.01
C TRP A 155 -13.14 19.21 -0.87
N SER A 156 -14.10 18.40 -0.45
CA SER A 156 -14.45 17.14 -1.10
C SER A 156 -15.12 17.34 -2.47
N ILE A 157 -15.85 18.42 -2.69
CA ILE A 157 -16.45 18.76 -3.99
C ILE A 157 -15.35 19.08 -5.02
N LYS A 158 -14.31 19.78 -4.60
CA LYS A 158 -13.21 20.22 -5.48
C LYS A 158 -12.16 19.16 -5.73
N THR A 159 -11.98 18.23 -4.77
CA THR A 159 -10.87 17.25 -4.78
C THR A 159 -11.35 15.89 -5.25
N PRO A 160 -10.78 15.32 -6.33
CA PRO A 160 -11.16 14.01 -6.84
C PRO A 160 -10.93 12.88 -5.82
N LEU A 161 -11.72 11.80 -5.95
CA LEU A 161 -11.63 10.66 -5.02
C LEU A 161 -10.31 9.88 -5.20
N PHE A 162 -9.95 9.51 -6.44
CA PHE A 162 -8.85 8.61 -6.76
C PHE A 162 -7.88 9.11 -7.82
N LEU A 163 -8.35 9.82 -8.85
CA LEU A 163 -7.47 10.32 -9.90
C LEU A 163 -6.91 11.68 -9.49
N PRO A 164 -5.59 11.79 -9.22
CA PRO A 164 -5.01 13.05 -8.78
C PRO A 164 -5.17 14.14 -9.84
N ASN A 165 -5.60 15.32 -9.42
CA ASN A 165 -5.58 16.51 -10.26
C ASN A 165 -4.42 17.44 -9.84
N PRO A 166 -3.28 17.45 -10.57
CA PRO A 166 -2.12 18.27 -10.23
C PRO A 166 -2.41 19.78 -10.19
N LEU A 167 -3.41 20.25 -10.94
CA LEU A 167 -3.78 21.67 -10.96
C LEU A 167 -4.33 22.18 -9.63
N LEU A 168 -4.78 21.26 -8.75
CA LEU A 168 -5.28 21.58 -7.42
C LEU A 168 -4.19 21.61 -6.35
N TYR A 169 -2.92 21.41 -6.74
CA TYR A 169 -1.84 21.31 -5.75
C TYR A 169 -1.71 22.57 -4.90
N LYS A 170 -1.78 22.38 -3.59
CA LYS A 170 -1.49 23.40 -2.58
C LYS A 170 -0.30 22.95 -1.76
N ARG A 171 0.69 23.81 -1.60
CA ARG A 171 1.86 23.50 -0.79
C ARG A 171 1.46 23.00 0.60
N SER A 172 2.11 21.94 1.08
CA SER A 172 1.90 21.45 2.44
C SER A 172 2.27 22.51 3.46
N THR A 173 1.46 22.61 4.52
CA THR A 173 1.72 23.48 5.68
C THR A 173 2.83 22.94 6.56
N ASN A 174 3.09 21.63 6.51
CA ASN A 174 4.13 20.99 7.32
C ASN A 174 5.37 20.72 6.48
N PRO A 175 6.58 20.88 7.05
CA PRO A 175 7.83 20.52 6.40
C PRO A 175 7.90 19.00 6.20
N PHE A 176 8.60 18.57 5.13
CA PHE A 176 8.81 17.15 4.86
C PHE A 176 9.76 16.52 5.89
N SER A 177 9.37 15.38 6.46
CA SER A 177 10.15 14.66 7.47
C SER A 177 10.51 13.24 7.00
N PHE A 178 11.78 13.04 6.62
CA PHE A 178 12.32 11.72 6.30
C PHE A 178 12.20 10.73 7.47
N LYS A 179 12.41 11.21 8.71
CA LYS A 179 12.28 10.37 9.91
C LYS A 179 10.85 9.83 10.04
N MET A 180 9.84 10.66 9.74
CA MET A 180 8.44 10.24 9.78
C MET A 180 8.14 9.23 8.68
N VAL A 181 8.64 9.43 7.46
CA VAL A 181 8.52 8.47 6.35
C VAL A 181 9.13 7.13 6.76
N TRP A 182 10.39 7.11 7.16
CA TRP A 182 11.07 5.88 7.56
C TRP A 182 10.30 5.13 8.64
N LYS A 183 10.01 5.82 9.77
CA LYS A 183 9.28 5.23 10.91
C LYS A 183 7.96 4.58 10.50
N ASN A 184 7.28 5.12 9.49
CA ASN A 184 5.92 4.73 9.14
C ASN A 184 5.85 3.83 7.92
N GLU A 185 6.75 3.96 6.95
CA GLU A 185 6.65 3.29 5.65
C GLU A 185 7.57 2.07 5.51
N TYR A 186 8.63 1.90 6.34
CA TYR A 186 9.50 0.72 6.25
C TYR A 186 8.72 -0.62 6.30
N PRO A 187 7.64 -0.79 7.11
CA PRO A 187 6.92 -2.06 7.11
C PRO A 187 6.20 -2.33 5.78
N GLY A 188 5.69 -1.28 5.13
CA GLY A 188 5.07 -1.39 3.81
C GLY A 188 6.09 -1.76 2.72
N ILE A 189 7.28 -1.15 2.78
CA ILE A 189 8.39 -1.48 1.87
C ILE A 189 8.83 -2.93 2.08
N VAL A 190 9.06 -3.36 3.32
CA VAL A 190 9.42 -4.75 3.64
C VAL A 190 8.34 -5.71 3.13
N SER A 191 7.06 -5.41 3.37
CA SER A 191 5.94 -6.26 2.93
C SER A 191 5.89 -6.40 1.41
N SER A 192 6.01 -5.31 0.65
CA SER A 192 5.99 -5.36 -0.82
C SER A 192 7.19 -6.13 -1.39
N LEU A 193 8.40 -5.88 -0.88
CA LEU A 193 9.61 -6.61 -1.30
C LEU A 193 9.53 -8.10 -0.93
N SER A 194 9.01 -8.42 0.27
CA SER A 194 8.78 -9.81 0.68
C SER A 194 7.75 -10.52 -0.21
N SER A 195 6.73 -9.81 -0.69
CA SER A 195 5.76 -10.35 -1.64
C SER A 195 6.40 -10.68 -2.99
N LEU A 196 7.26 -9.81 -3.51
CA LEU A 196 8.01 -10.07 -4.76
C LEU A 196 8.97 -11.24 -4.59
N TRP A 197 9.68 -11.29 -3.46
CA TRP A 197 10.57 -12.40 -3.13
C TRP A 197 9.80 -13.71 -3.04
N PHE A 198 8.69 -13.72 -2.30
CA PHE A 198 7.86 -14.90 -2.10
C PHE A 198 7.31 -15.48 -3.42
N ILE A 199 6.79 -14.62 -4.30
CA ILE A 199 6.31 -15.02 -5.63
C ILE A 199 7.47 -15.64 -6.43
N SER A 200 8.66 -15.05 -6.39
CA SER A 200 9.83 -15.55 -7.11
C SER A 200 10.31 -16.90 -6.56
N PHE A 201 10.31 -17.06 -5.23
CA PHE A 201 10.67 -18.30 -4.55
C PHE A 201 9.68 -19.42 -4.87
N MET A 202 8.36 -19.16 -4.73
CA MET A 202 7.32 -20.15 -5.04
C MET A 202 7.38 -20.58 -6.51
N ARG A 203 7.63 -19.64 -7.41
CA ARG A 203 7.79 -19.94 -8.84
C ARG A 203 8.99 -20.84 -9.08
N LEU A 204 10.16 -20.55 -8.49
CA LEU A 204 11.35 -21.39 -8.61
C LEU A 204 11.09 -22.79 -8.07
N MET A 205 10.51 -22.89 -6.88
CA MET A 205 10.19 -24.15 -6.21
C MET A 205 9.25 -25.03 -7.06
N PHE A 206 8.19 -24.47 -7.61
CA PHE A 206 7.23 -25.24 -8.40
C PHE A 206 7.72 -25.54 -9.83
N SER A 207 8.57 -24.70 -10.43
CA SER A 207 9.14 -24.98 -11.74
C SER A 207 10.23 -26.06 -11.70
N GLU A 208 11.04 -26.07 -10.64
CA GLU A 208 12.13 -27.06 -10.49
C GLU A 208 11.70 -28.30 -9.71
N GLN A 209 10.51 -28.31 -9.15
CA GLN A 209 9.97 -29.37 -8.26
C GLN A 209 10.93 -29.70 -7.09
N LYS A 210 11.69 -28.72 -6.65
CA LYS A 210 12.66 -28.80 -5.56
C LYS A 210 12.58 -27.57 -4.69
N VAL A 211 12.82 -27.76 -3.39
CA VAL A 211 13.01 -26.64 -2.46
C VAL A 211 14.46 -26.15 -2.59
N THR A 212 14.67 -25.29 -3.58
CA THR A 212 15.97 -24.66 -3.85
C THR A 212 15.88 -23.16 -3.73
N ILE A 213 16.95 -22.54 -3.26
CA ILE A 213 17.07 -21.08 -3.21
C ILE A 213 18.29 -20.72 -4.05
N SER A 214 18.06 -19.97 -5.15
CA SER A 214 19.17 -19.44 -5.93
C SER A 214 19.91 -18.34 -5.16
N THR A 215 21.21 -18.19 -5.41
CA THR A 215 22.04 -17.14 -4.77
C THR A 215 21.41 -15.74 -4.83
N PRO A 216 20.86 -15.28 -5.98
CA PRO A 216 20.19 -13.98 -6.04
C PRO A 216 18.98 -13.88 -5.11
N LEU A 217 18.17 -14.96 -5.00
CA LEU A 217 17.02 -14.96 -4.08
C LEU A 217 17.44 -14.96 -2.62
N LEU A 218 18.53 -15.66 -2.28
CA LEU A 218 19.09 -15.62 -0.93
C LEU A 218 19.59 -14.23 -0.57
N VAL A 219 20.37 -13.60 -1.45
CA VAL A 219 20.86 -12.23 -1.25
C VAL A 219 19.70 -11.25 -1.09
N PHE A 220 18.65 -11.39 -1.92
CA PHE A 220 17.46 -10.55 -1.81
C PHE A 220 16.74 -10.75 -0.47
N ALA A 221 16.56 -11.98 -0.01
CA ALA A 221 15.97 -12.28 1.31
C ALA A 221 16.77 -11.65 2.45
N LEU A 222 18.11 -11.82 2.44
CA LEU A 222 19.00 -11.25 3.45
C LEU A 222 18.95 -9.71 3.45
N SER A 223 18.88 -9.10 2.27
CA SER A 223 18.75 -7.63 2.14
C SER A 223 17.44 -7.12 2.73
N ILE A 224 16.31 -7.81 2.49
CA ILE A 224 15.00 -7.48 3.07
C ILE A 224 15.07 -7.65 4.60
N ALA A 225 15.64 -8.73 5.09
CA ALA A 225 15.77 -9.01 6.51
C ALA A 225 16.63 -7.96 7.21
N LEU A 226 17.80 -7.64 6.66
CA LEU A 226 18.70 -6.61 7.19
C LEU A 226 18.00 -5.23 7.25
N PHE A 227 17.35 -4.82 6.17
CA PHE A 227 16.58 -3.57 6.13
C PHE A 227 15.44 -3.57 7.15
N GLY A 228 14.67 -4.66 7.23
CA GLY A 228 13.52 -4.78 8.12
C GLY A 228 13.91 -4.80 9.60
N PHE A 229 14.88 -5.64 9.98
CA PHE A 229 15.37 -5.73 11.35
C PHE A 229 16.11 -4.46 11.77
N GLY A 230 16.96 -3.91 10.90
CA GLY A 230 17.65 -2.65 11.14
C GLY A 230 16.68 -1.49 11.36
N SER A 231 15.67 -1.36 10.51
CA SER A 231 14.62 -0.33 10.67
C SER A 231 13.80 -0.52 11.96
N ARG A 232 13.48 -1.77 12.30
CA ARG A 232 12.77 -2.12 13.55
C ARG A 232 13.63 -1.79 14.78
N TYR A 233 14.91 -2.10 14.74
CA TYR A 233 15.85 -1.77 15.81
C TYR A 233 15.94 -0.25 16.02
N LEU A 234 16.15 0.52 14.94
CA LEU A 234 16.18 1.98 15.00
C LEU A 234 14.88 2.56 15.60
N LYS A 235 13.74 1.98 15.26
CA LYS A 235 12.44 2.44 15.74
C LYS A 235 12.19 2.16 17.21
N HIS A 236 12.60 1.02 17.74
CA HIS A 236 12.19 0.55 19.06
C HIS A 236 13.30 0.58 20.11
N LYS A 237 14.56 0.59 19.68
CA LYS A 237 15.71 0.46 20.58
C LYS A 237 16.62 1.68 20.60
N THR A 238 16.33 2.70 19.76
CA THR A 238 17.12 3.93 19.71
C THR A 238 16.22 5.17 19.83
N ASN A 239 16.83 6.30 20.16
CA ASN A 239 16.17 7.63 20.14
C ASN A 239 16.27 8.30 18.75
N PHE A 240 16.57 7.53 17.69
CA PHE A 240 16.67 8.07 16.33
C PHE A 240 15.38 8.74 15.85
N PHE A 241 14.25 8.17 16.22
CA PHE A 241 12.95 8.77 15.94
C PHE A 241 12.43 9.51 17.17
N PRO A 242 11.92 10.75 17.01
CA PRO A 242 11.34 11.48 18.13
C PRO A 242 10.21 10.66 18.75
N LYS A 243 10.19 10.59 20.08
CA LYS A 243 9.03 10.06 20.81
C LYS A 243 7.87 11.01 20.50
N LEU A 244 6.87 10.51 19.81
CA LEU A 244 5.60 11.21 19.68
C LEU A 244 4.95 11.12 21.06
N GLY A 245 4.89 12.23 21.77
CA GLY A 245 4.11 12.35 23.01
C GLY A 245 2.63 12.14 22.74
#